data_2b3cba2681dd3800341a191a1b45efc1
#
_entry.id   2b3cba2681dd3800341a191a1b45efc1
#
_cell.length_a   1.000
_cell.length_b   1.000
_cell.length_c   1.000
_cell.angle_alpha   90.00
_cell.angle_beta   90.00
_cell.angle_gamma   90.00
#
_symmetry.space_group_name_H-M   'P 1'
#
loop_
_entity.id
_entity.type
_entity.pdbx_description
1 polymer ?
#
loop_
_entity_poly.entity_id
_entity_poly.type
_entity_poly.pdbx_seq_one_letter_code
_entity_poly.pdbx_strand_id
1 'polypeptide(L)'
;MRALQVQHNVRRFGAARLLSVTSPKASARVAPVHLRNVDDPPKPAGVGWSKVTTRLAGICGSDLALIDGHASTYFEDFVSFPLIPGQEIIGELESGQRVVIEPVLG
;
A
#
# COMPACT_ATOMS: atom_id res chain seq x y z
N MET A 1 -1.95 4.11 13.99
CA MET A 1 -3.07 3.95 13.02
C MET A 1 -3.17 2.52 12.52
N ARG A 2 -4.33 2.10 12.08
CA ARG A 2 -4.50 0.77 11.44
C ARG A 2 -4.22 0.88 9.94
N ALA A 3 -3.35 0.02 9.45
CA ALA A 3 -3.01 -0.01 8.02
C ALA A 3 -2.81 -1.44 7.52
N LEU A 4 -3.11 -1.64 6.24
CA LEU A 4 -2.63 -2.82 5.53
C LEU A 4 -1.14 -2.63 5.26
N GLN A 5 -0.34 -3.61 5.63
CA GLN A 5 1.10 -3.57 5.43
C GLN A 5 1.56 -4.79 4.65
N VAL A 6 2.34 -4.56 3.61
CA VAL A 6 2.96 -5.58 2.79
C VAL A 6 4.39 -5.79 3.28
N GLN A 7 4.73 -7.04 3.59
CA GLN A 7 6.06 -7.45 4.03
C GLN A 7 6.89 -7.95 2.85
N HIS A 8 8.19 -7.79 2.91
CA HIS A 8 9.10 -8.40 1.94
C HIS A 8 9.24 -9.90 2.24
N ASN A 9 8.56 -10.73 1.46
CA ASN A 9 8.62 -12.19 1.58
C ASN A 9 8.45 -12.83 0.20
N VAL A 10 9.57 -13.11 -0.45
CA VAL A 10 9.62 -13.66 -1.81
C VAL A 10 8.91 -15.01 -1.91
N ARG A 11 9.02 -15.87 -0.89
CA ARG A 11 8.35 -17.18 -0.89
C ARG A 11 6.84 -17.05 -0.89
N ARG A 12 6.31 -16.16 -0.06
CA ARG A 12 4.86 -15.90 0.01
C ARG A 12 4.35 -15.23 -1.25
N PHE A 13 5.09 -14.30 -1.83
CA PHE A 13 4.74 -13.71 -3.12
C PHE A 13 4.72 -14.75 -4.24
N GLY A 14 5.71 -15.64 -4.28
CA GLY A 14 5.74 -16.75 -5.24
C GLY A 14 4.56 -17.69 -5.09
N ALA A 15 4.21 -18.06 -3.86
CA ALA A 15 3.04 -18.90 -3.57
C ALA A 15 1.73 -18.20 -3.95
N ALA A 16 1.58 -16.90 -3.64
CA ALA A 16 0.41 -16.11 -4.01
C ALA A 16 0.23 -16.05 -5.53
N ARG A 17 1.30 -15.85 -6.27
CA ARG A 17 1.29 -15.82 -7.73
C ARG A 17 0.85 -17.17 -8.33
N LEU A 18 1.35 -18.27 -7.82
CA LEU A 18 0.95 -19.61 -8.29
C LEU A 18 -0.52 -19.89 -8.01
N LEU A 19 -1.01 -19.51 -6.83
CA LEU A 19 -2.40 -19.72 -6.44
C LEU A 19 -3.37 -18.74 -7.11
N SER A 20 -2.92 -17.60 -7.57
CA SER A 20 -3.77 -16.60 -8.26
C SER A 20 -4.41 -17.13 -9.53
N VAL A 21 -3.77 -18.11 -10.18
CA VAL A 21 -4.28 -18.75 -11.39
C VAL A 21 -5.54 -19.59 -11.12
N THR A 22 -5.63 -20.21 -9.94
CA THR A 22 -6.71 -21.13 -9.61
C THR A 22 -7.69 -20.57 -8.59
N SER A 23 -7.23 -19.81 -7.61
CA SER A 23 -8.07 -19.25 -6.55
C SER A 23 -7.54 -17.92 -6.03
N PRO A 24 -8.20 -16.80 -6.38
CA PRO A 24 -7.84 -15.49 -5.82
C PRO A 24 -7.92 -15.42 -4.29
N LYS A 25 -8.85 -16.14 -3.68
CA LYS A 25 -8.98 -16.21 -2.22
C LYS A 25 -7.79 -16.91 -1.56
N ALA A 26 -7.32 -18.01 -2.13
CA ALA A 26 -6.15 -18.72 -1.63
C ALA A 26 -4.88 -17.87 -1.81
N SER A 27 -4.74 -17.21 -2.95
CA SER A 27 -3.66 -16.27 -3.21
C SER A 27 -3.60 -15.15 -2.15
N ALA A 28 -4.71 -14.51 -1.87
CA ALA A 28 -4.79 -13.45 -0.87
C ALA A 28 -4.45 -13.93 0.55
N ARG A 29 -4.77 -15.17 0.90
CA ARG A 29 -4.45 -15.75 2.23
C ARG A 29 -2.97 -15.98 2.44
N VAL A 30 -2.23 -16.35 1.40
CA VAL A 30 -0.79 -16.62 1.51
C VAL A 30 0.06 -15.39 1.25
N ALA A 31 -0.50 -14.35 0.63
CA ALA A 31 0.20 -13.11 0.39
C ALA A 31 0.72 -12.48 1.70
N PRO A 32 1.91 -11.86 1.68
CA PRO A 32 2.49 -11.25 2.88
C PRO A 32 1.87 -9.88 3.18
N VAL A 33 0.54 -9.85 3.30
CA VAL A 33 -0.26 -8.64 3.55
C VAL A 33 -1.02 -8.82 4.85
N HIS A 34 -0.84 -7.90 5.78
CA HIS A 34 -1.43 -7.98 7.11
C HIS A 34 -2.00 -6.64 7.55
N LEU A 35 -3.15 -6.69 8.21
CA LEU A 35 -3.71 -5.52 8.90
C LEU A 35 -2.99 -5.36 10.23
N ARG A 36 -2.31 -4.24 10.41
CA ARG A 36 -1.50 -3.94 11.61
C ARG A 36 -1.77 -2.56 12.16
N ASN A 37 -1.48 -2.39 13.43
CA ASN A 37 -1.28 -1.07 14.01
C ASN A 37 0.15 -0.63 13.71
N VAL A 38 0.28 0.52 13.08
CA VAL A 38 1.57 1.14 12.75
C VAL A 38 1.65 2.52 13.37
N ASP A 39 2.86 2.96 13.64
CA ASP A 39 3.08 4.31 14.13
C ASP A 39 2.68 5.34 13.06
N ASP A 40 2.25 6.50 13.51
CA ASP A 40 2.00 7.61 12.60
C ASP A 40 3.32 8.02 11.94
N PRO A 41 3.27 8.41 10.65
CA PRO A 41 4.48 8.83 9.97
C PRO A 41 5.09 10.06 10.65
N PRO A 42 6.43 10.15 10.72
CA PRO A 42 7.08 11.33 11.27
C PRO A 42 6.79 12.57 10.42
N LYS A 43 6.80 13.73 11.03
CA LYS A 43 6.71 14.98 10.28
C LYS A 43 7.92 15.09 9.35
N PRO A 44 7.72 15.31 8.05
CA PRO A 44 8.83 15.53 7.15
C PRO A 44 9.57 16.83 7.53
N ALA A 45 10.87 16.83 7.34
CA ALA A 45 11.68 18.03 7.53
C ALA A 45 11.48 18.99 6.34
N GLY A 46 11.32 20.28 6.64
CA GLY A 46 11.24 21.31 5.61
C GLY A 46 9.87 21.96 5.46
N VAL A 47 9.83 22.98 4.63
CA VAL A 47 8.63 23.78 4.31
C VAL A 47 7.90 23.15 3.12
N GLY A 48 6.59 23.32 3.06
CA GLY A 48 5.78 22.85 1.94
C GLY A 48 5.15 21.47 2.13
N TRP A 49 5.32 20.87 3.28
CA TRP A 49 4.69 19.60 3.64
C TRP A 49 3.47 19.81 4.53
N SER A 50 2.41 19.06 4.24
CA SER A 50 1.20 19.07 5.06
C SER A 50 0.85 17.63 5.46
N LYS A 51 0.33 17.48 6.68
CA LYS A 51 -0.22 16.20 7.11
C LYS A 51 -1.63 16.03 6.55
N VAL A 52 -1.87 14.88 5.93
CA VAL A 52 -3.18 14.50 5.43
C VAL A 52 -3.70 13.31 6.25
N THR A 53 -4.89 13.46 6.79
CA THR A 53 -5.60 12.35 7.43
C THR A 53 -6.41 11.61 6.37
N THR A 54 -6.07 10.37 6.08
CA THR A 54 -6.78 9.54 5.11
C THR A 54 -8.21 9.27 5.58
N ARG A 55 -9.17 9.52 4.72
CA ARG A 55 -10.60 9.23 4.94
C ARG A 55 -11.07 8.04 4.13
N LEU A 56 -10.66 7.96 2.88
CA LEU A 56 -10.96 6.86 1.97
C LEU A 56 -9.70 6.49 1.19
N ALA A 57 -9.48 5.21 1.02
CA ALA A 57 -8.45 4.68 0.14
C ALA A 57 -9.10 3.68 -0.82
N GLY A 58 -8.94 3.92 -2.12
CA GLY A 58 -9.40 3.01 -3.16
C GLY A 58 -8.44 1.84 -3.35
N ILE A 59 -8.95 0.78 -3.90
CA ILE A 59 -8.17 -0.39 -4.33
C ILE A 59 -8.16 -0.42 -5.85
N CYS A 60 -6.98 -0.32 -6.44
CA CYS A 60 -6.82 -0.38 -7.89
C CYS A 60 -6.18 -1.69 -8.35
N GLY A 61 -6.09 -1.88 -9.67
CA GLY A 61 -5.49 -3.08 -10.25
C GLY A 61 -4.03 -3.30 -9.86
N SER A 62 -3.26 -2.24 -9.66
CA SER A 62 -1.86 -2.33 -9.23
C SER A 62 -1.73 -2.82 -7.78
N ASP A 63 -2.65 -2.46 -6.90
CA ASP A 63 -2.70 -2.99 -5.53
C ASP A 63 -2.98 -4.50 -5.54
N LEU A 64 -3.91 -4.93 -6.37
CA LEU A 64 -4.22 -6.35 -6.54
C LEU A 64 -3.04 -7.12 -7.13
N ALA A 65 -2.35 -6.56 -8.12
CA ALA A 65 -1.15 -7.16 -8.71
C ALA A 65 0.00 -7.28 -7.70
N LEU A 66 0.12 -6.33 -6.79
CA LEU A 66 1.07 -6.40 -5.68
C LEU A 66 0.73 -7.54 -4.71
N ILE A 67 -0.55 -7.69 -4.36
CA ILE A 67 -1.01 -8.71 -3.40
C ILE A 67 -0.87 -10.12 -3.99
N ASP A 68 -1.21 -10.33 -5.26
CA ASP A 68 -1.13 -11.64 -5.91
C ASP A 68 0.27 -12.03 -6.40
N GLY A 69 1.26 -11.17 -6.18
CA GLY A 69 2.65 -11.43 -6.49
C GLY A 69 3.07 -11.11 -7.94
N HIS A 70 2.17 -10.61 -8.78
CA HIS A 70 2.52 -10.29 -10.18
C HIS A 70 3.44 -9.07 -10.31
N ALA A 71 3.27 -8.08 -9.44
CA ALA A 71 4.03 -6.83 -9.48
C ALA A 71 5.07 -6.68 -8.35
N SER A 72 5.05 -7.57 -7.36
CA SER A 72 5.87 -7.43 -6.15
C SER A 72 7.38 -7.42 -6.41
N THR A 73 7.85 -8.19 -7.38
CA THR A 73 9.26 -8.21 -7.78
C THR A 73 9.65 -7.02 -8.65
N TYR A 74 8.69 -6.42 -9.35
CA TYR A 74 8.94 -5.29 -10.25
C TYR A 74 9.22 -4.00 -9.50
N PHE A 75 8.66 -3.84 -8.30
CA PHE A 75 8.80 -2.64 -7.49
C PHE A 75 9.89 -2.76 -6.41
N GLU A 76 10.55 -3.90 -6.31
CA GLU A 76 11.52 -4.17 -5.25
C GLU A 76 12.65 -3.15 -5.19
N ASP A 77 13.10 -2.66 -6.35
CA ASP A 77 14.16 -1.65 -6.45
C ASP A 77 13.66 -0.21 -6.16
N PHE A 78 12.36 0.02 -6.18
CA PHE A 78 11.76 1.36 -6.09
C PHE A 78 10.99 1.61 -4.81
N VAL A 79 10.72 0.60 -4.02
CA VAL A 79 9.94 0.70 -2.79
C VAL A 79 10.66 0.10 -1.60
N SER A 80 10.45 0.68 -0.44
CA SER A 80 10.96 0.15 0.82
C SER A 80 9.90 -0.70 1.51
N PHE A 81 10.28 -1.89 1.93
CA PHE A 81 9.42 -2.73 2.74
C PHE A 81 9.76 -2.59 4.23
N PRO A 82 8.78 -2.70 5.12
CA PRO A 82 7.35 -2.91 4.88
C PRO A 82 6.66 -1.70 4.22
N LEU A 83 5.73 -1.97 3.33
CA LEU A 83 5.04 -0.99 2.50
C LEU A 83 3.55 -0.93 2.86
N ILE A 84 2.99 0.26 2.93
CA ILE A 84 1.54 0.47 2.99
C ILE A 84 1.07 0.75 1.56
N PRO A 85 0.30 -0.17 0.94
CA PRO A 85 -0.16 0.02 -0.43
C PRO A 85 -1.28 1.06 -0.51
N GLY A 86 -1.59 1.47 -1.71
CA GLY A 86 -2.66 2.41 -2.02
C GLY A 86 -2.14 3.69 -2.66
N GLN A 87 -2.83 4.12 -3.69
CA GLN A 87 -2.49 5.33 -4.44
C GLN A 87 -3.72 6.16 -4.82
N GLU A 88 -4.90 5.69 -4.45
CA GLU A 88 -6.17 6.40 -4.64
C GLU A 88 -6.70 6.85 -3.27
N ILE A 89 -6.33 8.05 -2.87
CA ILE A 89 -6.55 8.52 -1.50
C ILE A 89 -7.32 9.83 -1.50
N ILE A 90 -8.39 9.85 -0.71
CA ILE A 90 -9.08 11.09 -0.31
C ILE A 90 -8.79 11.32 1.17
N GLY A 91 -8.36 12.51 1.50
CA GLY A 91 -8.02 12.86 2.86
C GLY A 91 -8.43 14.28 3.23
N GLU A 92 -8.10 14.65 4.44
CA GLU A 92 -8.32 15.99 4.98
C GLU A 92 -7.04 16.58 5.54
N LEU A 93 -6.82 17.86 5.24
CA LEU A 93 -5.79 18.66 5.90
C LEU A 93 -6.20 19.01 7.34
N GLU A 94 -5.27 19.49 8.14
CA GLU A 94 -5.56 19.99 9.50
C GLU A 94 -6.61 21.10 9.52
N SER A 95 -6.73 21.87 8.43
CA SER A 95 -7.76 22.89 8.25
C SER A 95 -9.18 22.33 8.02
N GLY A 96 -9.33 21.01 7.83
CA GLY A 96 -10.59 20.38 7.44
C GLY A 96 -10.85 20.37 5.93
N GLN A 97 -9.97 20.95 5.12
CA GLN A 97 -10.09 20.93 3.68
C GLN A 97 -9.90 19.51 3.13
N ARG A 98 -10.82 19.06 2.30
CA ARG A 98 -10.70 17.77 1.59
C ARG A 98 -9.74 17.88 0.42
N VAL A 99 -8.92 16.86 0.27
CA VAL A 99 -7.92 16.77 -0.80
C VAL A 99 -7.92 15.38 -1.41
N VAL A 100 -7.60 15.33 -2.70
CA VAL A 100 -7.29 14.08 -3.40
C VAL A 100 -5.77 14.04 -3.58
N ILE A 101 -5.18 12.91 -3.25
CA ILE A 101 -3.73 12.75 -3.37
C ILE A 101 -3.39 12.30 -4.79
N GLU A 102 -2.54 13.07 -5.44
CA GLU A 102 -1.89 12.64 -6.68
C GLU A 102 -0.64 11.83 -6.31
N PRO A 103 -0.58 10.53 -6.69
CA PRO A 103 0.46 9.62 -6.18
C PRO A 103 1.81 9.82 -6.85
N VAL A 104 1.89 10.60 -7.93
CA VAL A 104 3.11 10.80 -8.70
C VAL A 104 3.49 12.28 -8.66
N LEU A 105 4.71 12.55 -8.23
CA LEU A 105 5.30 13.87 -8.37
C LEU A 105 5.82 14.02 -9.80
N GLY A 106 5.19 14.91 -10.55
CA GLY A 106 5.61 15.26 -11.90
C GLY A 106 6.86 16.13 -11.94
#